data_b3947b6c18857d0680e502bc51973906
#
_entry.id   b3947b6c18857d0680e502bc51973906
#
_cell.length_a   1.000
_cell.length_b   1.000
_cell.length_c   1.000
_cell.angle_alpha   90.00
_cell.angle_beta   90.00
_cell.angle_gamma   90.00
#
_symmetry.space_group_name_H-M   'P 1'
#
loop_
_entity.id
_entity.type
_entity.pdbx_description
1 polymer ?
#
loop_
_entity_poly.entity_id
_entity_poly.type
_entity_poly.pdbx_seq_one_letter_code
_entity_poly.pdbx_strand_id
1 'polypeptide(L)'
;NFYTDIPELKYHLNNPMMERICQLKERDYRDKDEFDYAPQDYADAMDSYDKILEITGEITGETIAPNAEGVDEEGPHCGNGRVEYASGTKQNLDAMVKAGLNGMTMPRRFGGLNFPITPYTMCAEIVAAADAGFGNIWSLQDCIETLYEFGNEDQHSRFIPRICAGETMSMDLTEPDAGSDLQAVMLKATYSEADGCWYLNGVKRFITNGDGHIALVLARSEEGTKDGRGLSMFIYDRNDGGVTVRRIENKMGIKGSPTCELVFKNAKAELCGSRKLGLIKYVMALMNGARLGIAAQSVGVSEAAYREAIAYARDRKQFGQAIIESVSYTHLRAHETAANLV
;
A
#
# COMPACT_ATOMS: atom_id res chain seq x y z
N ASN A 1 13.01 0.36 -18.31
CA ASN A 1 13.01 0.02 -16.88
C ASN A 1 12.70 1.27 -16.06
N PHE A 2 11.60 1.24 -15.30
CA PHE A 2 11.08 2.41 -14.57
C PHE A 2 12.00 2.94 -13.44
N TYR A 3 13.03 2.21 -13.06
CA TYR A 3 14.07 2.69 -12.14
C TYR A 3 15.23 3.33 -12.86
N THR A 4 15.81 2.63 -13.85
CA THR A 4 17.02 3.10 -14.55
C THR A 4 16.72 4.31 -15.43
N ASP A 5 15.49 4.50 -15.86
CA ASP A 5 15.05 5.63 -16.67
C ASP A 5 14.77 6.90 -15.84
N ILE A 6 14.81 6.80 -14.50
CA ILE A 6 14.61 7.91 -13.54
C ILE A 6 15.89 8.12 -12.72
N PRO A 7 16.89 8.86 -13.21
CA PRO A 7 18.17 9.02 -12.53
C PRO A 7 18.06 9.70 -11.16
N GLU A 8 16.99 10.46 -10.92
CA GLU A 8 16.69 11.09 -9.65
C GLU A 8 16.49 10.05 -8.52
N LEU A 9 15.92 8.89 -8.82
CA LEU A 9 15.76 7.81 -7.83
C LEU A 9 17.12 7.32 -7.35
N LYS A 10 18.07 7.11 -8.27
CA LYS A 10 19.43 6.70 -7.89
C LYS A 10 20.17 7.78 -7.11
N TYR A 11 19.93 9.05 -7.43
CA TYR A 11 20.44 10.17 -6.64
C TYR A 11 19.89 10.14 -5.21
N HIS A 12 18.60 9.91 -5.04
CA HIS A 12 17.97 9.83 -3.72
C HIS A 12 18.43 8.59 -2.93
N LEU A 13 18.63 7.45 -3.59
CA LEU A 13 19.19 6.25 -2.94
C LEU A 13 20.58 6.53 -2.35
N ASN A 14 21.41 7.33 -3.03
CA ASN A 14 22.75 7.70 -2.56
C ASN A 14 22.76 8.88 -1.56
N ASN A 15 21.65 9.14 -0.89
CA ASN A 15 21.59 10.18 0.15
C ASN A 15 22.56 9.87 1.30
N PRO A 16 23.31 10.87 1.81
CA PRO A 16 24.28 10.67 2.91
C PRO A 16 23.70 10.05 4.18
N MET A 17 22.38 10.19 4.40
CA MET A 17 21.70 9.57 5.55
C MET A 17 21.53 8.05 5.41
N MET A 18 21.71 7.48 4.21
CA MET A 18 21.50 6.04 3.98
C MET A 18 22.44 5.18 4.81
N GLU A 19 23.68 5.59 5.04
CA GLU A 19 24.59 4.85 5.91
C GLU A 19 24.01 4.65 7.32
N ARG A 20 23.45 5.73 7.89
CA ARG A 20 22.82 5.67 9.21
C ARG A 20 21.52 4.87 9.20
N ILE A 21 20.73 4.98 8.13
CA ILE A 21 19.50 4.21 7.93
C ILE A 21 19.82 2.71 7.86
N CYS A 22 20.82 2.32 7.07
CA CYS A 22 21.28 0.93 6.98
C CYS A 22 21.73 0.39 8.33
N GLN A 23 22.60 1.10 9.03
CA GLN A 23 23.08 0.69 10.36
C GLN A 23 21.93 0.41 11.32
N LEU A 24 20.93 1.30 11.37
CA LEU A 24 19.78 1.16 12.26
C LEU A 24 18.88 0.01 11.84
N LYS A 25 18.54 -0.10 10.55
CA LYS A 25 17.62 -1.12 10.04
C LYS A 25 18.26 -2.51 10.11
N GLU A 26 19.53 -2.61 9.72
CA GLU A 26 20.30 -3.87 9.76
C GLU A 26 20.86 -4.18 11.15
N ARG A 27 20.66 -3.29 12.13
CA ARG A 27 21.13 -3.48 13.52
C ARG A 27 22.62 -3.81 13.56
N ASP A 28 23.42 -2.97 12.86
CA ASP A 28 24.85 -3.20 12.64
C ASP A 28 25.16 -4.55 11.96
N TYR A 29 24.32 -4.93 10.97
CA TYR A 29 24.47 -6.14 10.13
C TYR A 29 24.52 -7.45 10.90
N ARG A 30 23.75 -7.54 12.01
CA ARG A 30 23.77 -8.69 12.91
C ARG A 30 23.19 -9.97 12.31
N ASP A 31 22.36 -9.86 11.25
CA ASP A 31 21.70 -11.01 10.61
C ASP A 31 22.58 -11.68 9.54
N LYS A 32 23.78 -11.17 9.28
CA LYS A 32 24.66 -11.56 8.17
C LYS A 32 25.13 -13.02 8.19
N ASP A 33 25.22 -13.61 9.39
CA ASP A 33 25.64 -15.00 9.57
C ASP A 33 24.44 -15.97 9.67
N GLU A 34 23.20 -15.42 9.73
CA GLU A 34 21.96 -16.20 9.89
C GLU A 34 21.20 -16.37 8.57
N PHE A 35 21.26 -15.36 7.70
CA PHE A 35 20.53 -15.35 6.41
C PHE A 35 21.46 -15.07 5.25
N ASP A 36 21.51 -15.95 4.27
CA ASP A 36 22.40 -15.86 3.10
C ASP A 36 22.21 -14.58 2.27
N TYR A 37 21.01 -13.97 2.34
CA TYR A 37 20.67 -12.73 1.64
C TYR A 37 20.76 -11.48 2.53
N ALA A 38 21.26 -11.62 3.76
CA ALA A 38 21.49 -10.47 4.63
C ALA A 38 22.79 -9.76 4.27
N PRO A 39 22.80 -8.42 4.17
CA PRO A 39 24.01 -7.70 3.80
C PRO A 39 25.10 -7.83 4.86
N GLN A 40 26.34 -7.92 4.38
CA GLN A 40 27.52 -8.06 5.21
C GLN A 40 27.99 -6.71 5.81
N ASP A 41 27.77 -5.64 5.05
CA ASP A 41 28.15 -4.27 5.39
C ASP A 41 27.31 -3.25 4.64
N TYR A 42 27.65 -1.96 4.76
CA TYR A 42 26.93 -0.87 4.09
C TYR A 42 27.00 -0.95 2.56
N ALA A 43 28.14 -1.32 2.01
CA ALA A 43 28.29 -1.38 0.55
C ALA A 43 27.41 -2.50 -0.04
N ASP A 44 27.39 -3.65 0.61
CA ASP A 44 26.55 -4.78 0.22
C ASP A 44 25.05 -4.49 0.40
N ALA A 45 24.67 -3.75 1.47
CA ALA A 45 23.30 -3.29 1.66
C ALA A 45 22.86 -2.36 0.51
N MET A 46 23.71 -1.39 0.14
CA MET A 46 23.39 -0.45 -0.93
C MET A 46 23.30 -1.14 -2.31
N ASP A 47 24.18 -2.09 -2.60
CA ASP A 47 24.13 -2.91 -3.82
C ASP A 47 22.82 -3.74 -3.86
N SER A 48 22.43 -4.33 -2.74
CA SER A 48 21.18 -5.08 -2.60
C SER A 48 19.96 -4.19 -2.84
N TYR A 49 19.94 -2.97 -2.29
CA TYR A 49 18.84 -2.03 -2.48
C TYR A 49 18.73 -1.55 -3.93
N ASP A 50 19.88 -1.23 -4.57
CA ASP A 50 19.93 -0.83 -5.99
C ASP A 50 19.38 -1.96 -6.89
N LYS A 51 19.78 -3.21 -6.64
CA LYS A 51 19.26 -4.39 -7.36
C LYS A 51 17.75 -4.62 -7.18
N ILE A 52 17.24 -4.47 -5.96
CA ILE A 52 15.81 -4.62 -5.70
C ILE A 52 15.00 -3.54 -6.43
N LEU A 53 15.51 -2.30 -6.46
CA LEU A 53 14.89 -1.22 -7.23
C LEU A 53 14.95 -1.49 -8.74
N GLU A 54 16.04 -2.03 -9.25
CA GLU A 54 16.19 -2.43 -10.66
C GLU A 54 15.21 -3.53 -11.04
N ILE A 55 15.07 -4.59 -10.22
CA ILE A 55 14.10 -5.67 -10.40
C ILE A 55 12.67 -5.12 -10.35
N THR A 56 12.37 -4.24 -9.39
CA THR A 56 11.06 -3.58 -9.31
C THR A 56 10.77 -2.79 -10.58
N GLY A 57 11.74 -2.03 -11.07
CA GLY A 57 11.62 -1.25 -12.30
C GLY A 57 11.46 -2.10 -13.56
N GLU A 58 12.10 -3.27 -13.62
CA GLU A 58 11.96 -4.24 -14.71
C GLU A 58 10.56 -4.85 -14.72
N ILE A 59 10.09 -5.40 -13.59
CA ILE A 59 8.73 -5.95 -13.47
C ILE A 59 7.69 -4.89 -13.80
N THR A 60 7.91 -3.66 -13.35
CA THR A 60 7.01 -2.54 -13.64
C THR A 60 6.93 -2.26 -15.14
N GLY A 61 8.07 -2.25 -15.84
CA GLY A 61 8.11 -2.00 -17.29
C GLY A 61 7.63 -3.16 -18.15
N GLU A 62 7.93 -4.39 -17.76
CA GLU A 62 7.67 -5.57 -18.60
C GLU A 62 6.32 -6.25 -18.29
N THR A 63 5.77 -6.05 -17.09
CA THR A 63 4.54 -6.72 -16.66
C THR A 63 3.45 -5.73 -16.29
N ILE A 64 3.72 -4.77 -15.37
CA ILE A 64 2.67 -3.92 -14.80
C ILE A 64 2.19 -2.89 -15.83
N ALA A 65 3.10 -2.16 -16.47
CA ALA A 65 2.74 -1.13 -17.44
C ALA A 65 1.96 -1.69 -18.65
N PRO A 66 2.36 -2.83 -19.28
CA PRO A 66 1.58 -3.42 -20.35
C PRO A 66 0.17 -3.88 -19.95
N ASN A 67 -0.05 -4.22 -18.69
CA ASN A 67 -1.34 -4.66 -18.18
C ASN A 67 -2.26 -3.50 -17.79
N ALA A 68 -1.74 -2.29 -17.55
CA ALA A 68 -2.46 -1.20 -16.89
C ALA A 68 -3.76 -0.80 -17.61
N GLU A 69 -3.74 -0.62 -18.93
CA GLU A 69 -4.93 -0.28 -19.72
C GLU A 69 -5.99 -1.37 -19.63
N GLY A 70 -5.62 -2.63 -19.88
CA GLY A 70 -6.53 -3.77 -19.82
C GLY A 70 -7.11 -3.98 -18.41
N VAL A 71 -6.33 -3.74 -17.36
CA VAL A 71 -6.79 -3.80 -15.97
C VAL A 71 -7.81 -2.70 -15.66
N ASP A 72 -7.63 -1.47 -16.17
CA ASP A 72 -8.59 -0.39 -15.95
C ASP A 72 -9.89 -0.61 -16.74
N GLU A 73 -9.81 -1.21 -17.92
CA GLU A 73 -10.98 -1.57 -18.75
C GLU A 73 -11.77 -2.74 -18.20
N GLU A 74 -11.09 -3.86 -17.86
CA GLU A 74 -11.71 -5.06 -17.30
C GLU A 74 -12.27 -4.79 -15.91
N GLY A 75 -11.47 -4.17 -15.05
CA GLY A 75 -11.77 -3.91 -13.65
C GLY A 75 -11.95 -5.18 -12.80
N PRO A 76 -12.03 -5.04 -11.48
CA PRO A 76 -12.38 -6.13 -10.57
C PRO A 76 -13.89 -6.38 -10.58
N HIS A 77 -14.29 -7.65 -10.42
CA HIS A 77 -15.69 -8.06 -10.34
C HIS A 77 -16.03 -8.61 -8.95
N CYS A 78 -17.30 -8.49 -8.57
CA CYS A 78 -17.84 -9.09 -7.36
C CYS A 78 -18.66 -10.33 -7.74
N GLY A 79 -18.16 -11.52 -7.39
CA GLY A 79 -18.82 -12.80 -7.59
C GLY A 79 -18.97 -13.56 -6.27
N ASN A 80 -20.17 -14.05 -5.95
CA ASN A 80 -20.45 -14.84 -4.73
C ASN A 80 -19.97 -14.16 -3.43
N GLY A 81 -20.05 -12.83 -3.36
CA GLY A 81 -19.62 -12.06 -2.18
C GLY A 81 -18.11 -11.95 -2.01
N ARG A 82 -17.32 -12.18 -3.07
CA ARG A 82 -15.87 -12.12 -3.12
C ARG A 82 -15.41 -11.26 -4.29
N VAL A 83 -14.17 -10.76 -4.22
CA VAL A 83 -13.53 -10.04 -5.30
C VAL A 83 -12.84 -11.00 -6.26
N GLU A 84 -13.11 -10.81 -7.54
CA GLU A 84 -12.35 -11.39 -8.63
C GLU A 84 -11.54 -10.26 -9.29
N TYR A 85 -10.22 -10.32 -9.16
CA TYR A 85 -9.34 -9.34 -9.80
C TYR A 85 -9.35 -9.49 -11.31
N ALA A 86 -9.09 -8.40 -12.02
CA ALA A 86 -8.75 -8.43 -13.43
C ALA A 86 -7.56 -9.37 -13.68
N SER A 87 -7.51 -9.95 -14.88
CA SER A 87 -6.48 -10.91 -15.26
C SER A 87 -5.06 -10.32 -15.14
N GLY A 88 -4.86 -9.09 -15.59
CA GLY A 88 -3.60 -8.37 -15.48
C GLY A 88 -3.20 -8.10 -14.02
N THR A 89 -4.16 -7.80 -13.13
CA THR A 89 -3.89 -7.63 -11.70
C THR A 89 -3.33 -8.91 -11.07
N LYS A 90 -3.87 -10.09 -11.43
CA LYS A 90 -3.35 -11.39 -10.96
C LYS A 90 -1.92 -11.61 -11.43
N GLN A 91 -1.64 -11.34 -12.72
CA GLN A 91 -0.29 -11.46 -13.28
C GLN A 91 0.71 -10.53 -12.57
N ASN A 92 0.30 -9.29 -12.28
CA ASN A 92 1.12 -8.32 -11.56
C ASN A 92 1.44 -8.80 -10.15
N LEU A 93 0.44 -9.29 -9.40
CA LEU A 93 0.64 -9.86 -8.06
C LEU A 93 1.57 -11.07 -8.11
N ASP A 94 1.36 -12.00 -9.03
CA ASP A 94 2.20 -13.20 -9.19
C ASP A 94 3.67 -12.84 -9.50
N ALA A 95 3.90 -11.81 -10.33
CA ALA A 95 5.24 -11.32 -10.64
C ALA A 95 5.94 -10.75 -9.40
N MET A 96 5.24 -9.92 -8.61
CA MET A 96 5.78 -9.35 -7.37
C MET A 96 6.07 -10.42 -6.32
N VAL A 97 5.16 -11.39 -6.15
CA VAL A 97 5.35 -12.54 -5.25
C VAL A 97 6.55 -13.37 -5.66
N LYS A 98 6.66 -13.71 -6.94
CA LYS A 98 7.77 -14.51 -7.49
C LYS A 98 9.13 -13.83 -7.30
N ALA A 99 9.16 -12.51 -7.34
CA ALA A 99 10.36 -11.71 -7.09
C ALA A 99 10.65 -11.48 -5.59
N GLY A 100 9.80 -11.96 -4.67
CA GLY A 100 9.95 -11.77 -3.23
C GLY A 100 9.71 -10.33 -2.75
N LEU A 101 8.91 -9.55 -3.51
CA LEU A 101 8.66 -8.13 -3.23
C LEU A 101 7.41 -7.91 -2.35
N ASN A 102 7.13 -8.84 -1.44
CA ASN A 102 6.05 -8.75 -0.47
C ASN A 102 6.60 -8.79 0.96
N GLY A 103 5.99 -8.03 1.86
CA GLY A 103 6.48 -7.89 3.23
C GLY A 103 7.91 -7.36 3.31
N MET A 104 8.31 -6.54 2.34
CA MET A 104 9.70 -6.11 2.13
C MET A 104 10.34 -5.52 3.37
N THR A 105 9.59 -4.74 4.14
CA THR A 105 10.11 -4.04 5.33
C THR A 105 10.19 -4.95 6.57
N MET A 106 9.61 -6.14 6.51
CA MET A 106 9.58 -7.07 7.64
C MET A 106 10.93 -7.76 7.88
N PRO A 107 11.21 -8.12 9.16
CA PRO A 107 12.41 -8.88 9.50
C PRO A 107 12.53 -10.19 8.73
N ARG A 108 13.77 -10.58 8.43
CA ARG A 108 14.10 -11.81 7.69
C ARG A 108 13.56 -13.08 8.35
N ARG A 109 13.48 -13.11 9.68
CA ARG A 109 12.89 -14.24 10.42
C ARG A 109 11.42 -14.56 10.05
N PHE A 110 10.73 -13.63 9.41
CA PHE A 110 9.37 -13.81 8.91
C PHE A 110 9.29 -13.98 7.40
N GLY A 111 10.44 -14.02 6.71
CA GLY A 111 10.52 -14.11 5.25
C GLY A 111 10.54 -12.75 4.54
N GLY A 112 10.66 -11.64 5.28
CA GLY A 112 10.82 -10.30 4.71
C GLY A 112 12.27 -10.01 4.31
N LEU A 113 12.48 -8.86 3.67
CA LEU A 113 13.81 -8.41 3.21
C LEU A 113 14.52 -7.53 4.24
N ASN A 114 13.86 -7.19 5.34
CA ASN A 114 14.30 -6.16 6.29
C ASN A 114 14.61 -4.81 5.60
N PHE A 115 13.86 -4.47 4.57
CA PHE A 115 14.10 -3.33 3.68
C PHE A 115 13.81 -2.01 4.41
N PRO A 116 14.67 -0.98 4.31
CA PRO A 116 14.36 0.33 4.86
C PRO A 116 13.17 0.98 4.16
N ILE A 117 12.45 1.84 4.89
CA ILE A 117 11.28 2.53 4.33
C ILE A 117 11.63 3.44 3.15
N THR A 118 12.84 4.03 3.12
CA THR A 118 13.28 4.92 2.03
C THR A 118 13.29 4.22 0.67
N PRO A 119 14.08 3.14 0.43
CA PRO A 119 14.04 2.44 -0.85
C PRO A 119 12.69 1.72 -1.09
N TYR A 120 11.97 1.29 -0.06
CA TYR A 120 10.61 0.77 -0.22
C TYR A 120 9.66 1.82 -0.80
N THR A 121 9.72 3.07 -0.31
CA THR A 121 8.92 4.18 -0.84
C THR A 121 9.25 4.46 -2.32
N MET A 122 10.52 4.30 -2.71
CA MET A 122 10.92 4.41 -4.11
C MET A 122 10.32 3.28 -4.97
N CYS A 123 10.24 2.04 -4.45
CA CYS A 123 9.52 0.97 -5.14
C CYS A 123 8.03 1.31 -5.33
N ALA A 124 7.38 1.91 -4.34
CA ALA A 124 5.99 2.34 -4.44
C ALA A 124 5.79 3.44 -5.51
N GLU A 125 6.72 4.38 -5.63
CA GLU A 125 6.75 5.40 -6.69
C GLU A 125 6.89 4.76 -8.08
N ILE A 126 7.84 3.84 -8.24
CA ILE A 126 8.09 3.10 -9.49
C ILE A 126 6.83 2.36 -9.96
N VAL A 127 6.22 1.58 -9.06
CA VAL A 127 5.00 0.81 -9.37
C VAL A 127 3.83 1.72 -9.73
N ALA A 128 3.65 2.81 -8.99
CA ALA A 128 2.56 3.75 -9.22
C ALA A 128 2.71 4.56 -10.51
N ALA A 129 3.93 4.76 -11.00
CA ALA A 129 4.18 5.40 -12.29
C ALA A 129 3.62 4.58 -13.47
N ALA A 130 3.53 3.26 -13.34
CA ALA A 130 2.95 2.38 -14.34
C ALA A 130 1.46 2.16 -14.14
N ASP A 131 1.03 1.82 -12.92
CA ASP A 131 -0.37 1.57 -12.56
C ASP A 131 -0.62 1.94 -11.09
N ALA A 132 -1.20 3.12 -10.87
CA ALA A 132 -1.57 3.58 -9.54
C ALA A 132 -2.68 2.71 -8.90
N GLY A 133 -3.53 2.06 -9.71
CA GLY A 133 -4.54 1.11 -9.24
C GLY A 133 -3.91 -0.14 -8.66
N PHE A 134 -2.94 -0.72 -9.34
CA PHE A 134 -2.15 -1.83 -8.82
C PHE A 134 -1.29 -1.40 -7.62
N GLY A 135 -0.69 -0.21 -7.69
CA GLY A 135 0.04 0.39 -6.58
C GLY A 135 -0.79 0.44 -5.29
N ASN A 136 -2.08 0.76 -5.38
CA ASN A 136 -3.00 0.75 -4.23
C ASN A 136 -3.20 -0.64 -3.60
N ILE A 137 -3.14 -1.72 -4.39
CA ILE A 137 -3.28 -3.09 -3.86
C ILE A 137 -1.96 -3.53 -3.23
N TRP A 138 -0.88 -3.39 -3.98
CA TRP A 138 0.43 -3.88 -3.57
C TRP A 138 1.00 -3.12 -2.34
N SER A 139 0.81 -1.80 -2.27
CA SER A 139 1.30 -0.99 -1.14
C SER A 139 0.53 -1.23 0.17
N LEU A 140 -0.65 -1.88 0.13
CA LEU A 140 -1.35 -2.26 1.38
C LEU A 140 -0.56 -3.25 2.24
N GLN A 141 0.51 -3.86 1.72
CA GLN A 141 1.48 -4.56 2.56
C GLN A 141 2.02 -3.69 3.70
N ASP A 142 1.98 -2.35 3.59
CA ASP A 142 2.36 -1.41 4.66
C ASP A 142 1.56 -1.58 5.95
N CYS A 143 0.34 -2.13 5.86
CA CYS A 143 -0.47 -2.45 7.04
C CYS A 143 0.24 -3.45 7.97
N ILE A 144 1.18 -4.23 7.46
CA ILE A 144 1.97 -5.19 8.23
C ILE A 144 2.86 -4.50 9.28
N GLU A 145 3.34 -3.28 9.02
CA GLU A 145 4.13 -2.49 9.99
C GLU A 145 3.33 -2.24 11.27
N THR A 146 2.05 -1.89 11.13
CA THR A 146 1.15 -1.69 12.27
C THR A 146 0.93 -2.98 13.04
N LEU A 147 0.78 -4.10 12.34
CA LEU A 147 0.67 -5.42 12.97
C LEU A 147 1.98 -5.79 13.68
N TYR A 148 3.13 -5.53 13.07
CA TYR A 148 4.44 -5.81 13.65
C TYR A 148 4.74 -4.93 14.88
N GLU A 149 4.34 -3.64 14.85
CA GLU A 149 4.57 -2.73 15.97
C GLU A 149 3.66 -3.00 17.18
N PHE A 150 2.40 -3.39 16.94
CA PHE A 150 1.38 -3.43 17.99
C PHE A 150 0.78 -4.81 18.25
N GLY A 151 0.98 -5.77 17.36
CA GLY A 151 0.61 -7.17 17.57
C GLY A 151 1.49 -7.87 18.61
N ASN A 152 1.09 -9.04 19.04
CA ASN A 152 1.89 -9.91 19.90
C ASN A 152 2.68 -10.94 19.08
N GLU A 153 3.62 -11.66 19.71
CA GLU A 153 4.50 -12.60 19.01
C GLU A 153 3.75 -13.77 18.35
N ASP A 154 2.61 -14.21 18.92
CA ASP A 154 1.76 -15.23 18.30
C ASP A 154 1.14 -14.68 17.00
N GLN A 155 0.61 -13.45 17.03
CA GLN A 155 0.08 -12.78 15.84
C GLN A 155 1.16 -12.54 14.78
N HIS A 156 2.36 -12.12 15.19
CA HIS A 156 3.50 -11.97 14.27
C HIS A 156 3.81 -13.28 13.56
N SER A 157 3.93 -14.38 14.30
CA SER A 157 4.31 -15.69 13.77
C SER A 157 3.26 -16.29 12.83
N ARG A 158 1.98 -15.97 13.02
CA ARG A 158 0.88 -16.49 12.18
C ARG A 158 0.61 -15.65 10.95
N PHE A 159 0.67 -14.34 11.05
CA PHE A 159 0.21 -13.46 9.96
C PHE A 159 1.34 -12.91 9.10
N ILE A 160 2.48 -12.51 9.69
CA ILE A 160 3.55 -11.85 8.93
C ILE A 160 4.13 -12.76 7.83
N PRO A 161 4.46 -14.04 8.08
CA PRO A 161 4.98 -14.92 7.04
C PRO A 161 4.00 -15.11 5.86
N ARG A 162 2.69 -15.10 6.10
CA ARG A 162 1.68 -15.23 5.06
C ARG A 162 1.67 -14.01 4.12
N ILE A 163 1.85 -12.81 4.68
CA ILE A 163 1.92 -11.59 3.89
C ILE A 163 3.23 -11.53 3.11
N CYS A 164 4.35 -11.91 3.72
CA CYS A 164 5.63 -12.05 3.02
C CYS A 164 5.54 -13.08 1.86
N ALA A 165 4.72 -14.11 2.00
CA ALA A 165 4.45 -15.10 0.96
C ALA A 165 3.45 -14.65 -0.11
N GLY A 166 2.89 -13.43 -0.01
CA GLY A 166 2.04 -12.83 -1.04
C GLY A 166 0.55 -12.70 -0.71
N GLU A 167 0.11 -13.06 0.50
CA GLU A 167 -1.24 -12.75 0.92
C GLU A 167 -1.44 -11.23 1.03
N THR A 168 -2.55 -10.74 0.49
CA THR A 168 -2.85 -9.31 0.45
C THR A 168 -3.53 -8.82 1.73
N MET A 169 -3.37 -7.53 2.02
CA MET A 169 -3.99 -6.87 3.16
C MET A 169 -5.07 -5.88 2.77
N SER A 170 -5.88 -5.50 3.76
CA SER A 170 -6.75 -4.31 3.72
C SER A 170 -6.74 -3.56 5.05
N MET A 171 -7.17 -2.29 5.03
CA MET A 171 -7.42 -1.49 6.22
C MET A 171 -8.89 -1.04 6.24
N ASP A 172 -9.66 -1.70 7.07
CA ASP A 172 -11.12 -1.56 7.11
C ASP A 172 -11.52 -0.51 8.14
N LEU A 173 -11.37 0.77 7.76
CA LEU A 173 -11.59 1.89 8.68
C LEU A 173 -12.93 2.59 8.42
N THR A 174 -13.18 3.02 7.19
CA THR A 174 -14.25 3.91 6.77
C THR A 174 -15.63 3.20 6.78
N GLU A 175 -16.65 3.94 7.20
CA GLU A 175 -18.07 3.57 7.13
C GLU A 175 -18.85 4.60 6.32
N PRO A 176 -20.13 4.33 5.93
CA PRO A 176 -20.92 5.29 5.16
C PRO A 176 -20.99 6.68 5.79
N ASP A 177 -21.09 6.76 7.11
CA ASP A 177 -21.23 8.01 7.87
C ASP A 177 -19.97 8.37 8.69
N ALA A 178 -18.86 7.66 8.53
CA ALA A 178 -17.61 7.87 9.27
C ALA A 178 -16.39 7.66 8.36
N GLY A 179 -15.88 8.73 7.78
CA GLY A 179 -14.69 8.73 6.93
C GLY A 179 -13.62 9.68 7.46
N SER A 180 -13.79 11.00 7.23
CA SER A 180 -12.89 12.01 7.79
C SER A 180 -12.94 12.03 9.32
N ASP A 181 -14.13 11.84 9.90
CA ASP A 181 -14.31 11.66 11.34
C ASP A 181 -14.49 10.17 11.69
N LEU A 182 -13.38 9.47 11.88
CA LEU A 182 -13.38 8.07 12.28
C LEU A 182 -13.83 7.85 13.74
N GLN A 183 -14.01 8.91 14.55
CA GLN A 183 -14.58 8.75 15.91
C GLN A 183 -16.02 8.25 15.85
N ALA A 184 -16.73 8.55 14.76
CA ALA A 184 -18.11 8.14 14.54
C ALA A 184 -18.27 6.67 14.05
N VAL A 185 -17.20 5.90 13.92
CA VAL A 185 -17.25 4.47 13.55
C VAL A 185 -18.18 3.69 14.48
N MET A 186 -19.08 2.93 13.90
CA MET A 186 -20.13 2.18 14.59
C MET A 186 -20.04 0.67 14.42
N LEU A 187 -19.19 0.13 13.56
CA LEU A 187 -18.94 -1.33 13.46
C LEU A 187 -18.70 -1.87 14.88
N LYS A 188 -19.53 -2.79 15.32
CA LYS A 188 -19.51 -3.30 16.69
C LYS A 188 -18.56 -4.48 16.82
N ALA A 189 -17.72 -4.46 17.85
CA ALA A 189 -16.92 -5.59 18.29
C ALA A 189 -17.45 -6.09 19.64
N THR A 190 -17.82 -7.36 19.73
CA THR A 190 -18.33 -7.99 20.95
C THR A 190 -17.45 -9.18 21.32
N TYR A 191 -16.98 -9.23 22.55
CA TYR A 191 -16.21 -10.36 23.05
C TYR A 191 -17.14 -11.50 23.47
N SER A 192 -16.82 -12.73 23.05
CA SER A 192 -17.48 -13.95 23.50
C SER A 192 -16.57 -14.67 24.51
N GLU A 193 -17.00 -14.70 25.76
CA GLU A 193 -16.27 -15.45 26.81
C GLU A 193 -16.26 -16.96 26.52
N ALA A 194 -17.32 -17.47 25.88
CA ALA A 194 -17.43 -18.89 25.56
C ALA A 194 -16.44 -19.32 24.48
N ASP A 195 -16.17 -18.46 23.51
CA ASP A 195 -15.30 -18.77 22.36
C ASP A 195 -13.91 -18.18 22.54
N GLY A 196 -13.69 -17.31 23.52
CA GLY A 196 -12.42 -16.63 23.77
C GLY A 196 -11.98 -15.68 22.64
N CYS A 197 -12.94 -15.16 21.83
CA CYS A 197 -12.62 -14.32 20.68
C CYS A 197 -13.63 -13.17 20.51
N TRP A 198 -13.31 -12.24 19.60
CA TRP A 198 -14.16 -11.13 19.25
C TRP A 198 -14.99 -11.43 18.00
N TYR A 199 -16.19 -10.89 17.94
CA TYR A 199 -17.08 -10.94 16.79
C TYR A 199 -17.40 -9.53 16.30
N LEU A 200 -17.15 -9.28 15.01
CA LEU A 200 -17.41 -8.01 14.35
C LEU A 200 -18.76 -8.06 13.62
N ASN A 201 -19.57 -6.99 13.78
CA ASN A 201 -20.87 -6.85 13.14
C ASN A 201 -21.09 -5.42 12.67
N GLY A 202 -21.47 -5.23 11.40
CA GLY A 202 -21.77 -3.94 10.79
C GLY A 202 -21.33 -3.85 9.35
N VAL A 203 -21.08 -2.63 8.87
CA VAL A 203 -20.74 -2.35 7.48
C VAL A 203 -19.51 -1.45 7.42
N LYS A 204 -18.55 -1.80 6.56
CA LYS A 204 -17.46 -0.93 6.12
C LYS A 204 -17.67 -0.55 4.66
N ARG A 205 -17.26 0.65 4.26
CA ARG A 205 -17.44 1.14 2.89
C ARG A 205 -16.23 1.89 2.40
N PHE A 206 -16.05 1.90 1.09
CA PHE A 206 -14.91 2.50 0.42
C PHE A 206 -13.57 1.86 0.81
N ILE A 207 -13.58 0.54 1.05
CA ILE A 207 -12.40 -0.20 1.50
C ILE A 207 -11.60 -0.66 0.29
N THR A 208 -10.41 -0.09 0.13
CA THR A 208 -9.43 -0.51 -0.88
C THR A 208 -9.01 -1.94 -0.61
N ASN A 209 -9.11 -2.80 -1.64
CA ASN A 209 -8.78 -4.22 -1.53
C ASN A 209 -9.51 -4.94 -0.38
N GLY A 210 -10.79 -4.59 -0.14
CA GLY A 210 -11.53 -5.01 1.05
C GLY A 210 -11.74 -6.52 1.17
N ASP A 211 -11.46 -7.32 0.14
CA ASP A 211 -11.43 -8.79 0.18
C ASP A 211 -9.99 -9.33 0.39
N GLY A 212 -9.08 -8.53 0.88
CA GLY A 212 -7.73 -8.94 1.26
C GLY A 212 -7.75 -10.13 2.24
N HIS A 213 -6.67 -10.91 2.23
CA HIS A 213 -6.57 -12.12 3.07
C HIS A 213 -6.56 -11.78 4.56
N ILE A 214 -5.91 -10.68 4.93
CA ILE A 214 -5.79 -10.21 6.30
C ILE A 214 -6.19 -8.72 6.34
N ALA A 215 -7.11 -8.37 7.23
CA ALA A 215 -7.57 -7.00 7.41
C ALA A 215 -7.23 -6.45 8.79
N LEU A 216 -6.82 -5.17 8.84
CA LEU A 216 -6.82 -4.38 10.06
C LEU A 216 -8.13 -3.60 10.16
N VAL A 217 -8.97 -3.95 11.13
CA VAL A 217 -10.34 -3.45 11.24
C VAL A 217 -10.48 -2.55 12.45
N LEU A 218 -10.96 -1.32 12.25
CA LEU A 218 -11.34 -0.42 13.33
C LEU A 218 -12.78 -0.66 13.73
N ALA A 219 -13.01 -1.01 15.00
CA ALA A 219 -14.34 -1.32 15.50
C ALA A 219 -14.57 -0.79 16.93
N ARG A 220 -15.83 -0.56 17.27
CA ARG A 220 -16.26 -0.11 18.60
C ARG A 220 -16.35 -1.30 19.54
N SER A 221 -15.43 -1.36 20.49
CA SER A 221 -15.35 -2.40 21.52
C SER A 221 -15.94 -1.99 22.87
N GLU A 222 -16.24 -0.69 23.06
CA GLU A 222 -16.77 -0.17 24.31
C GLU A 222 -18.20 0.29 24.15
N GLU A 223 -19.13 -0.37 24.82
CA GLU A 223 -20.55 0.00 24.79
C GLU A 223 -20.79 1.39 25.38
N GLY A 224 -21.77 2.10 24.83
CA GLY A 224 -22.17 3.43 25.29
C GLY A 224 -21.21 4.57 24.94
N THR A 225 -20.09 4.28 24.27
CA THR A 225 -19.14 5.31 23.82
C THR A 225 -19.51 5.82 22.43
N LYS A 226 -19.18 7.12 22.15
CA LYS A 226 -19.40 7.75 20.85
C LYS A 226 -18.14 8.45 20.31
N ASP A 227 -17.02 8.37 21.02
CA ASP A 227 -15.75 8.99 20.67
C ASP A 227 -14.66 7.95 20.33
N GLY A 228 -13.45 8.42 20.00
CA GLY A 228 -12.33 7.56 19.63
C GLY A 228 -11.85 6.63 20.75
N ARG A 229 -12.15 6.93 22.00
CA ARG A 229 -11.80 6.10 23.16
C ARG A 229 -12.61 4.79 23.25
N GLY A 230 -13.69 4.69 22.49
CA GLY A 230 -14.46 3.45 22.38
C GLY A 230 -13.97 2.50 21.28
N LEU A 231 -12.94 2.87 20.53
CA LEU A 231 -12.49 2.17 19.33
C LEU A 231 -11.21 1.36 19.59
N SER A 232 -11.22 0.13 19.11
CA SER A 232 -10.07 -0.79 19.15
C SER A 232 -9.73 -1.27 17.75
N MET A 233 -8.49 -1.73 17.55
CA MET A 233 -8.02 -2.33 16.31
C MET A 233 -8.13 -3.84 16.40
N PHE A 234 -8.59 -4.47 15.33
CA PHE A 234 -8.73 -5.91 15.23
C PHE A 234 -8.02 -6.45 14.00
N ILE A 235 -7.51 -7.67 14.09
CA ILE A 235 -7.03 -8.46 12.96
C ILE A 235 -8.18 -9.38 12.57
N TYR A 236 -8.57 -9.34 11.29
CA TYR A 236 -9.52 -10.27 10.70
C TYR A 236 -8.80 -11.11 9.64
N ASP A 237 -8.96 -12.43 9.73
CA ASP A 237 -8.51 -13.38 8.72
C ASP A 237 -9.69 -13.79 7.84
N ARG A 238 -9.56 -13.60 6.54
CA ARG A 238 -10.60 -13.98 5.56
C ARG A 238 -11.01 -15.47 5.65
N ASN A 239 -10.08 -16.32 6.08
CA ASN A 239 -10.34 -17.75 6.23
C ASN A 239 -11.37 -18.06 7.33
N ASP A 240 -11.56 -17.17 8.30
CA ASP A 240 -12.56 -17.31 9.36
C ASP A 240 -13.99 -17.02 8.88
N GLY A 241 -14.15 -16.41 7.69
CA GLY A 241 -15.45 -16.07 7.13
C GLY A 241 -16.19 -14.97 7.88
N GLY A 242 -17.50 -14.82 7.64
CA GLY A 242 -18.32 -13.80 8.32
C GLY A 242 -18.24 -12.41 7.68
N VAL A 243 -17.41 -12.19 6.65
CA VAL A 243 -17.37 -10.97 5.84
C VAL A 243 -17.76 -11.28 4.41
N THR A 244 -18.63 -10.43 3.85
CA THR A 244 -19.11 -10.54 2.47
C THR A 244 -18.90 -9.21 1.76
N VAL A 245 -18.33 -9.24 0.57
CA VAL A 245 -18.30 -8.10 -0.33
C VAL A 245 -19.69 -7.90 -0.91
N ARG A 246 -20.35 -6.80 -0.57
CA ARG A 246 -21.69 -6.46 -1.09
C ARG A 246 -21.60 -5.90 -2.50
N ARG A 247 -20.60 -5.07 -2.75
CA ARG A 247 -20.33 -4.47 -4.06
C ARG A 247 -18.93 -3.87 -4.12
N ILE A 248 -18.47 -3.62 -5.34
CA ILE A 248 -17.30 -2.82 -5.66
C ILE A 248 -17.78 -1.48 -6.19
N GLU A 249 -17.20 -0.37 -5.72
CA GLU A 249 -17.55 0.98 -6.14
C GLU A 249 -17.05 1.27 -7.56
N ASN A 250 -17.89 1.91 -8.38
CA ASN A 250 -17.48 2.41 -9.69
C ASN A 250 -16.76 3.76 -9.50
N LYS A 251 -15.49 3.83 -9.89
CA LYS A 251 -14.62 5.01 -9.68
C LYS A 251 -14.31 5.72 -10.99
N MET A 252 -13.87 6.98 -10.89
CA MET A 252 -13.41 7.77 -12.05
C MET A 252 -12.10 7.25 -12.65
N GLY A 253 -11.21 6.68 -11.82
CA GLY A 253 -9.91 6.14 -12.20
C GLY A 253 -9.44 5.12 -11.17
N ILE A 254 -8.21 4.61 -11.35
CA ILE A 254 -7.63 3.53 -10.53
C ILE A 254 -8.61 2.35 -10.37
N LYS A 255 -9.31 2.01 -11.44
CA LYS A 255 -10.41 1.04 -11.42
C LYS A 255 -9.93 -0.37 -11.14
N GLY A 256 -8.70 -0.72 -11.50
CA GLY A 256 -8.08 -2.01 -11.20
C GLY A 256 -8.04 -2.34 -9.70
N SER A 257 -8.01 -1.32 -8.83
CA SER A 257 -8.09 -1.49 -7.38
C SER A 257 -9.54 -1.66 -6.91
N PRO A 258 -9.95 -2.81 -6.35
CA PRO A 258 -11.31 -3.02 -5.84
C PRO A 258 -11.55 -2.15 -4.61
N THR A 259 -12.51 -1.24 -4.68
CA THR A 259 -12.96 -0.44 -3.54
C THR A 259 -14.31 -1.00 -3.07
N CYS A 260 -14.31 -1.66 -1.93
CA CYS A 260 -15.40 -2.54 -1.51
C CYS A 260 -16.34 -1.91 -0.49
N GLU A 261 -17.60 -2.32 -0.52
CA GLU A 261 -18.52 -2.27 0.60
C GLU A 261 -18.59 -3.67 1.24
N LEU A 262 -18.24 -3.75 2.53
CA LEU A 262 -18.11 -4.98 3.30
C LEU A 262 -19.23 -5.10 4.33
N VAL A 263 -19.83 -6.28 4.42
CA VAL A 263 -20.79 -6.62 5.47
C VAL A 263 -20.16 -7.64 6.40
N PHE A 264 -20.00 -7.25 7.65
CA PHE A 264 -19.55 -8.09 8.75
C PHE A 264 -20.74 -8.70 9.46
N LYS A 265 -20.78 -10.01 9.54
CA LYS A 265 -21.85 -10.77 10.22
C LYS A 265 -21.21 -11.86 11.08
N ASN A 266 -21.08 -11.58 12.36
CA ASN A 266 -20.36 -12.44 13.32
C ASN A 266 -18.98 -12.85 12.77
N ALA A 267 -18.24 -11.90 12.18
CA ALA A 267 -16.91 -12.15 11.69
C ALA A 267 -15.96 -12.26 12.89
N LYS A 268 -15.32 -13.43 13.02
CA LYS A 268 -14.34 -13.68 14.07
C LYS A 268 -13.12 -12.81 13.86
N ALA A 269 -12.60 -12.21 14.94
CA ALA A 269 -11.42 -11.35 14.88
C ALA A 269 -10.63 -11.39 16.18
N GLU A 270 -9.38 -10.94 16.11
CA GLU A 270 -8.47 -10.87 17.24
C GLU A 270 -8.15 -9.41 17.56
N LEU A 271 -8.06 -9.08 18.84
CA LEU A 271 -7.63 -7.75 19.26
C LEU A 271 -6.14 -7.55 18.91
N CYS A 272 -5.83 -6.48 18.17
CA CYS A 272 -4.47 -6.04 17.92
C CYS A 272 -4.08 -4.98 18.96
N GLY A 273 -3.06 -5.24 19.74
CA GLY A 273 -2.63 -4.34 20.81
C GLY A 273 -3.62 -4.26 21.96
N SER A 274 -3.86 -3.06 22.49
CA SER A 274 -4.71 -2.80 23.64
C SER A 274 -6.06 -2.20 23.24
N ARG A 275 -7.11 -2.55 23.98
CA ARG A 275 -8.45 -1.92 23.82
C ARG A 275 -8.36 -0.40 23.97
N LYS A 276 -9.27 0.31 23.31
CA LYS A 276 -9.46 1.78 23.39
C LYS A 276 -8.36 2.61 22.72
N LEU A 277 -7.31 1.99 22.21
CA LEU A 277 -6.21 2.67 21.52
C LEU A 277 -6.28 2.56 19.99
N GLY A 278 -7.32 1.94 19.45
CA GLY A 278 -7.47 1.66 18.02
C GLY A 278 -7.31 2.91 17.16
N LEU A 279 -8.10 3.95 17.42
CA LEU A 279 -8.03 5.18 16.64
C LEU A 279 -6.84 6.05 17.05
N ILE A 280 -6.72 6.35 18.35
CA ILE A 280 -5.81 7.39 18.83
C ILE A 280 -4.32 7.02 18.73
N LYS A 281 -4.01 5.73 18.59
CA LYS A 281 -2.63 5.25 18.46
C LYS A 281 -2.44 4.44 17.18
N TYR A 282 -3.16 3.34 17.00
CA TYR A 282 -2.85 2.36 15.95
C TYR A 282 -3.25 2.84 14.56
N VAL A 283 -4.45 3.39 14.39
CA VAL A 283 -4.87 3.99 13.12
C VAL A 283 -4.02 5.21 12.77
N MET A 284 -3.63 6.02 13.76
CA MET A 284 -2.76 7.18 13.49
C MET A 284 -1.37 6.76 13.01
N ALA A 285 -0.78 5.70 13.57
CA ALA A 285 0.48 5.13 13.09
C ALA A 285 0.33 4.58 11.65
N LEU A 286 -0.69 3.75 11.43
CA LEU A 286 -1.04 3.20 10.11
C LEU A 286 -1.20 4.29 9.05
N MET A 287 -1.96 5.34 9.35
CA MET A 287 -2.21 6.44 8.42
C MET A 287 -0.97 7.29 8.14
N ASN A 288 -0.01 7.37 9.06
CA ASN A 288 1.25 8.07 8.80
C ASN A 288 2.09 7.35 7.74
N GLY A 289 2.17 6.02 7.80
CA GLY A 289 2.79 5.20 6.75
C GLY A 289 2.06 5.35 5.41
N ALA A 290 0.74 5.20 5.42
CA ALA A 290 -0.09 5.35 4.22
C ALA A 290 0.05 6.72 3.55
N ARG A 291 0.18 7.81 4.30
CA ARG A 291 0.41 9.15 3.74
C ARG A 291 1.74 9.25 2.97
N LEU A 292 2.78 8.61 3.47
CA LEU A 292 4.07 8.54 2.77
C LEU A 292 3.93 7.78 1.45
N GLY A 293 3.25 6.63 1.47
CA GLY A 293 2.96 5.84 0.27
C GLY A 293 2.15 6.62 -0.77
N ILE A 294 1.12 7.37 -0.36
CA ILE A 294 0.33 8.21 -1.27
C ILE A 294 1.15 9.39 -1.83
N ALA A 295 2.07 9.96 -1.05
CA ALA A 295 2.98 10.99 -1.57
C ALA A 295 3.87 10.40 -2.69
N ALA A 296 4.47 9.23 -2.49
CA ALA A 296 5.25 8.53 -3.50
C ALA A 296 4.41 8.17 -4.74
N GLN A 297 3.21 7.65 -4.55
CA GLN A 297 2.27 7.38 -5.64
C GLN A 297 1.98 8.64 -6.47
N SER A 298 1.76 9.77 -5.80
CA SER A 298 1.49 11.05 -6.48
C SER A 298 2.68 11.52 -7.33
N VAL A 299 3.91 11.31 -6.84
CA VAL A 299 5.14 11.60 -7.59
C VAL A 299 5.23 10.68 -8.80
N GLY A 300 5.04 9.37 -8.63
CA GLY A 300 5.09 8.40 -9.74
C GLY A 300 4.09 8.72 -10.86
N VAL A 301 2.84 9.01 -10.52
CA VAL A 301 1.81 9.41 -11.51
C VAL A 301 2.18 10.72 -12.19
N SER A 302 2.72 11.70 -11.44
CA SER A 302 3.15 12.98 -12.00
C SER A 302 4.33 12.81 -12.95
N GLU A 303 5.30 11.96 -12.61
CA GLU A 303 6.46 11.64 -13.45
C GLU A 303 6.04 10.99 -14.76
N ALA A 304 5.13 10.02 -14.71
CA ALA A 304 4.59 9.39 -15.91
C ALA A 304 3.91 10.40 -16.84
N ALA A 305 3.03 11.25 -16.29
CA ALA A 305 2.36 12.30 -17.05
C ALA A 305 3.33 13.33 -17.63
N TYR A 306 4.34 13.71 -16.86
CA TYR A 306 5.38 14.65 -17.28
C TYR A 306 6.18 14.11 -18.48
N ARG A 307 6.59 12.84 -18.44
CA ARG A 307 7.34 12.21 -19.53
C ARG A 307 6.57 12.18 -20.84
N GLU A 308 5.31 11.80 -20.81
CA GLU A 308 4.43 11.82 -21.98
C GLU A 308 4.24 13.25 -22.52
N ALA A 309 3.99 14.19 -21.61
CA ALA A 309 3.79 15.59 -22.00
C ALA A 309 5.06 16.20 -22.64
N ILE A 310 6.24 15.93 -22.09
CA ILE A 310 7.50 16.47 -22.60
C ILE A 310 7.89 15.83 -23.94
N ALA A 311 7.67 14.51 -24.09
CA ALA A 311 7.89 13.82 -25.35
C ALA A 311 7.02 14.40 -26.46
N TYR A 312 5.72 14.55 -26.20
CA TYR A 312 4.79 15.19 -27.15
C TYR A 312 5.19 16.63 -27.45
N ALA A 313 5.56 17.44 -26.45
CA ALA A 313 5.91 18.84 -26.63
C ALA A 313 7.20 19.04 -27.46
N ARG A 314 8.11 18.08 -27.44
CA ARG A 314 9.33 18.07 -28.27
C ARG A 314 9.04 17.73 -29.74
N ASP A 315 8.06 16.87 -29.98
CA ASP A 315 7.71 16.40 -31.33
C ASP A 315 6.70 17.32 -32.02
N ARG A 316 5.69 17.80 -31.28
CA ARG A 316 4.62 18.66 -31.81
C ARG A 316 5.15 20.03 -32.22
N LYS A 317 4.93 20.42 -33.47
CA LYS A 317 5.36 21.74 -34.02
C LYS A 317 4.18 22.69 -34.22
N GLN A 318 4.37 23.95 -33.86
CA GLN A 318 3.53 25.07 -34.18
C GLN A 318 4.42 26.29 -34.52
N PHE A 319 3.98 27.11 -35.44
CA PHE A 319 4.76 28.29 -35.92
C PHE A 319 6.18 27.95 -36.36
N GLY A 320 6.40 26.73 -36.89
CA GLY A 320 7.70 26.28 -37.43
C GLY A 320 8.67 25.72 -36.37
N GLN A 321 8.32 25.70 -35.08
CA GLN A 321 9.15 25.21 -34.00
C GLN A 321 8.40 24.22 -33.07
N ALA A 322 9.13 23.43 -32.29
CA ALA A 322 8.54 22.54 -31.29
C ALA A 322 7.81 23.37 -30.21
N ILE A 323 6.65 22.89 -29.72
CA ILE A 323 5.86 23.68 -28.76
C ILE A 323 6.58 23.86 -27.42
N ILE A 324 7.53 22.98 -27.07
CA ILE A 324 8.35 23.12 -25.87
C ILE A 324 9.22 24.40 -25.91
N GLU A 325 9.52 24.94 -27.09
CA GLU A 325 10.28 26.19 -27.27
C GLU A 325 9.42 27.44 -27.08
N SER A 326 8.11 27.29 -26.95
CA SER A 326 7.20 28.41 -26.70
C SER A 326 7.23 28.84 -25.25
N VAL A 327 7.39 30.14 -25.00
CA VAL A 327 7.42 30.75 -23.62
C VAL A 327 6.25 30.30 -22.77
N SER A 328 5.06 30.17 -23.37
CA SER A 328 3.84 29.72 -22.68
C SER A 328 3.93 28.32 -22.06
N TYR A 329 4.79 27.45 -22.60
CA TYR A 329 4.99 26.09 -22.06
C TYR A 329 6.17 26.00 -21.10
N THR A 330 7.25 26.75 -21.37
CA THR A 330 8.50 26.64 -20.60
C THR A 330 8.56 27.53 -19.36
N HIS A 331 7.71 28.57 -19.30
CA HIS A 331 7.77 29.57 -18.23
C HIS A 331 6.49 29.66 -17.39
N LEU A 332 5.41 28.97 -17.76
CA LEU A 332 4.21 28.92 -16.93
C LEU A 332 4.40 27.99 -15.73
N ARG A 333 4.14 28.52 -14.55
CA ARG A 333 4.08 27.75 -13.31
C ARG A 333 2.62 27.42 -12.96
N ALA A 334 2.36 26.32 -12.26
CA ALA A 334 1.01 25.84 -11.95
C ALA A 334 0.12 26.91 -11.27
N HIS A 335 0.68 27.70 -10.35
CA HIS A 335 -0.05 28.77 -9.66
C HIS A 335 -0.32 30.00 -10.55
N GLU A 336 0.45 30.20 -11.61
CA GLU A 336 0.22 31.28 -12.58
C GLU A 336 -0.89 30.91 -13.55
N THR A 337 -1.04 29.63 -13.87
CA THR A 337 -2.13 29.14 -14.70
C THR A 337 -3.50 29.38 -14.07
N ALA A 338 -3.63 29.17 -12.76
CA ALA A 338 -4.86 29.45 -12.03
C ALA A 338 -5.21 30.95 -11.99
N ALA A 339 -4.21 31.84 -11.91
CA ALA A 339 -4.41 33.30 -11.92
C ALA A 339 -4.85 33.83 -13.30
N ASN A 340 -4.54 33.12 -14.37
CA ASN A 340 -4.90 33.53 -15.74
C ASN A 340 -6.24 32.97 -16.22
N LEU A 341 -6.94 32.18 -15.40
CA LEU A 341 -8.25 31.61 -15.67
C LEU A 341 -9.41 32.42 -15.05
N VAL A 342 -9.14 33.58 -14.46
CA VAL A 342 -10.14 34.50 -13.88
C VAL A 342 -10.36 35.70 -14.77
#